data_05d680b05d9e0f61af094a3326332b23
#
_entry.id   05d680b05d9e0f61af094a3326332b23
#
_cell.length_a   1.000
_cell.length_b   1.000
_cell.length_c   1.000
_cell.angle_alpha   90.00
_cell.angle_beta   90.00
_cell.angle_gamma   90.00
#
_symmetry.space_group_name_H-M   'P 1'
#
loop_
_entity.id
_entity.type
_entity.pdbx_description
1 polymer ?
#
loop_
_entity_poly.entity_id
_entity_poly.type
_entity_poly.pdbx_seq_one_letter_code
_entity_poly.pdbx_strand_id
1 'polypeptide(L)'
;MLIALQGAISQGVLWGIMVLGVFITFRLLDIPDMTCDGSFALGGCVCAVLIVNNNVDPLLAVLAGMCAGAIAGAVTGILTTVFEIPAILAGILTQISLWSINLRIMGKSNTPILAKGTIFSSVSHMTGLPQSTVAIILGIVLAVAIVAILYWFFGTEIGSALRATGNNEYMIRALGVNTNSTKMIALVLSNALIGLSGALICQSQKYADIGMGTGAIVIGLAAIVIGEVLGRLLPGGLTQFSVRLASAVFGSVVYFLIRAIVLQLGMDANDMKLLSAVIVAVALCVPVVWERYKLRSSYSRGDEADA
;
A
#
# COMPACT_ATOMS: atom_id res chain seq x y z
N MET A 1 26.66 -4.16 -1.29
CA MET A 1 25.92 -2.98 -0.79
C MET A 1 25.09 -2.29 -1.86
N LEU A 2 25.66 -1.80 -2.98
CA LEU A 2 24.92 -1.11 -4.05
C LEU A 2 23.76 -1.94 -4.64
N ILE A 3 23.94 -3.21 -4.95
CA ILE A 3 22.90 -4.10 -5.52
C ILE A 3 21.73 -4.28 -4.54
N ALA A 4 22.01 -4.43 -3.24
CA ALA A 4 20.98 -4.55 -2.24
C ALA A 4 20.15 -3.26 -2.05
N LEU A 5 20.82 -2.09 -2.13
CA LEU A 5 20.14 -0.79 -2.11
C LEU A 5 19.26 -0.58 -3.35
N GLN A 6 19.75 -0.97 -4.54
CA GLN A 6 18.92 -0.95 -5.76
C GLN A 6 17.69 -1.86 -5.63
N GLY A 7 17.86 -3.07 -5.10
CA GLY A 7 16.75 -3.98 -4.82
C GLY A 7 15.75 -3.40 -3.82
N ALA A 8 16.23 -2.75 -2.77
CA ALA A 8 15.37 -2.09 -1.79
C ALA A 8 14.56 -0.92 -2.38
N ILE A 9 15.19 -0.08 -3.20
CA ILE A 9 14.48 1.02 -3.89
C ILE A 9 13.42 0.45 -4.83
N SER A 10 13.76 -0.56 -5.63
CA SER A 10 12.81 -1.23 -6.53
C SER A 10 11.59 -1.77 -5.76
N GLN A 11 11.84 -2.52 -4.70
CA GLN A 11 10.76 -3.02 -3.84
C GLN A 11 9.98 -1.88 -3.19
N GLY A 12 10.66 -0.88 -2.64
CA GLY A 12 10.03 0.26 -1.99
C GLY A 12 9.07 1.02 -2.91
N VAL A 13 9.43 1.23 -4.17
CA VAL A 13 8.56 1.91 -5.14
C VAL A 13 7.34 1.05 -5.51
N LEU A 14 7.52 -0.26 -5.75
CA LEU A 14 6.41 -1.18 -6.07
C LEU A 14 5.45 -1.34 -4.89
N TRP A 15 5.98 -1.46 -3.65
CA TRP A 15 5.17 -1.45 -2.44
C TRP A 15 4.49 -0.10 -2.21
N GLY A 16 5.07 1.00 -2.68
CA GLY A 16 4.47 2.33 -2.64
C GLY A 16 3.09 2.39 -3.28
N ILE A 17 2.83 1.57 -4.30
CA ILE A 17 1.50 1.44 -4.92
C ILE A 17 0.49 0.84 -3.92
N MET A 18 0.90 -0.20 -3.18
CA MET A 18 0.08 -0.78 -2.10
C MET A 18 -0.16 0.24 -0.99
N VAL A 19 0.88 1.01 -0.63
CA VAL A 19 0.78 2.06 0.40
C VAL A 19 -0.23 3.14 0.00
N LEU A 20 -0.34 3.49 -1.29
CA LEU A 20 -1.40 4.38 -1.78
C LEU A 20 -2.80 3.78 -1.59
N GLY A 21 -2.97 2.47 -1.79
CA GLY A 21 -4.22 1.78 -1.47
C GLY A 21 -4.57 1.89 0.02
N VAL A 22 -3.63 1.54 0.90
CA VAL A 22 -3.80 1.65 2.36
C VAL A 22 -4.07 3.10 2.79
N PHE A 23 -3.43 4.08 2.15
CA PHE A 23 -3.66 5.51 2.40
C PHE A 23 -5.12 5.92 2.15
N ILE A 24 -5.77 5.37 1.12
CA ILE A 24 -7.17 5.67 0.81
C ILE A 24 -8.09 5.20 1.94
N THR A 25 -7.92 3.98 2.43
CA THR A 25 -8.80 3.43 3.47
C THR A 25 -8.50 3.99 4.85
N PHE A 26 -7.24 4.00 5.27
CA PHE A 26 -6.86 4.41 6.62
C PHE A 26 -6.77 5.91 6.84
N ARG A 27 -6.33 6.67 5.81
CA ARG A 27 -6.03 8.10 5.99
C ARG A 27 -7.08 9.03 5.42
N LEU A 28 -7.75 8.61 4.34
CA LEU A 28 -8.80 9.42 3.71
C LEU A 28 -10.19 9.05 4.20
N LEU A 29 -10.48 7.76 4.38
CA LEU A 29 -11.81 7.27 4.77
C LEU A 29 -11.92 6.99 6.27
N ASP A 30 -10.79 6.90 6.98
CA ASP A 30 -10.70 6.53 8.41
C ASP A 30 -11.37 5.17 8.72
N ILE A 31 -11.26 4.24 7.78
CA ILE A 31 -11.76 2.87 7.90
C ILE A 31 -10.58 1.90 7.91
N PRO A 32 -10.38 1.14 9.01
CA PRO A 32 -9.34 0.12 9.06
C PRO A 32 -9.74 -1.10 8.21
N ASP A 33 -9.12 -1.24 7.04
CA ASP A 33 -9.34 -2.36 6.11
C ASP A 33 -8.25 -3.43 6.27
N MET A 34 -8.60 -4.54 6.91
CA MET A 34 -7.70 -5.68 7.10
C MET A 34 -7.64 -6.61 5.88
N THR A 35 -8.44 -6.36 4.84
CA THR A 35 -8.45 -7.15 3.60
C THR A 35 -7.11 -7.03 2.84
N CYS A 36 -6.37 -5.96 3.09
CA CYS A 36 -5.11 -5.61 2.40
C CYS A 36 -4.14 -6.78 2.26
N ASP A 37 -3.89 -7.51 3.35
CA ASP A 37 -2.96 -8.65 3.36
C ASP A 37 -3.42 -9.75 2.38
N GLY A 38 -4.73 -10.05 2.38
CA GLY A 38 -5.32 -11.05 1.50
C GLY A 38 -5.35 -10.62 0.03
N SER A 39 -5.75 -9.37 -0.23
CA SER A 39 -5.85 -8.80 -1.59
C SER A 39 -4.48 -8.66 -2.26
N PHE A 40 -3.43 -8.34 -1.50
CA PHE A 40 -2.07 -8.29 -2.00
C PHE A 40 -1.60 -9.67 -2.48
N ALA A 41 -1.79 -10.70 -1.65
CA ALA A 41 -1.47 -12.06 -2.00
C ALA A 41 -2.34 -12.56 -3.20
N LEU A 42 -3.63 -12.22 -3.21
CA LEU A 42 -4.55 -12.58 -4.31
C LEU A 42 -4.06 -12.03 -5.65
N GLY A 43 -3.68 -10.75 -5.70
CA GLY A 43 -3.13 -10.13 -6.92
C GLY A 43 -1.91 -10.87 -7.45
N GLY A 44 -0.97 -11.21 -6.55
CA GLY A 44 0.22 -12.01 -6.89
C GLY A 44 -0.11 -13.43 -7.36
N CYS A 45 -1.01 -14.13 -6.65
CA CYS A 45 -1.41 -15.50 -6.97
C CYS A 45 -2.12 -15.60 -8.33
N VAL A 46 -3.07 -14.69 -8.60
CA VAL A 46 -3.79 -14.64 -9.89
C VAL A 46 -2.81 -14.35 -11.03
N CYS A 47 -1.93 -13.37 -10.85
CA CYS A 47 -0.91 -13.03 -11.84
C CYS A 47 0.02 -14.22 -12.13
N ALA A 48 0.51 -14.92 -11.10
CA ALA A 48 1.39 -16.07 -11.26
C ALA A 48 0.72 -17.21 -12.03
N VAL A 49 -0.51 -17.55 -11.65
CA VAL A 49 -1.26 -18.66 -12.29
C VAL A 49 -1.55 -18.35 -13.75
N LEU A 50 -1.96 -17.13 -14.09
CA LEU A 50 -2.22 -16.73 -15.46
C LEU A 50 -0.98 -16.81 -16.34
N ILE A 51 0.18 -16.40 -15.83
CA ILE A 51 1.44 -16.46 -16.56
C ILE A 51 1.92 -17.91 -16.71
N VAL A 52 1.89 -18.71 -15.64
CA VAL A 52 2.48 -20.05 -15.62
C VAL A 52 1.60 -21.08 -16.30
N ASN A 53 0.30 -21.11 -15.98
CA ASN A 53 -0.62 -22.14 -16.45
C ASN A 53 -1.25 -21.77 -17.81
N ASN A 54 -1.63 -20.50 -18.00
CA ASN A 54 -2.40 -20.09 -19.17
C ASN A 54 -1.56 -19.36 -20.22
N ASN A 55 -0.26 -19.12 -19.97
CA ASN A 55 0.64 -18.35 -20.84
C ASN A 55 0.07 -16.98 -21.28
N VAL A 56 -0.68 -16.33 -20.39
CA VAL A 56 -1.26 -15.00 -20.63
C VAL A 56 -0.14 -13.96 -20.63
N ASP A 57 -0.32 -12.92 -21.45
CA ASP A 57 0.58 -11.78 -21.49
C ASP A 57 0.78 -11.19 -20.07
N PRO A 58 2.04 -10.94 -19.64
CA PRO A 58 2.34 -10.43 -18.31
C PRO A 58 1.59 -9.14 -17.94
N LEU A 59 1.31 -8.26 -18.91
CA LEU A 59 0.55 -7.03 -18.68
C LEU A 59 -0.93 -7.33 -18.35
N LEU A 60 -1.55 -8.24 -19.13
CA LEU A 60 -2.92 -8.67 -18.86
C LEU A 60 -3.03 -9.41 -17.53
N ALA A 61 -2.02 -10.19 -17.15
CA ALA A 61 -1.98 -10.86 -15.86
C ALA A 61 -1.92 -9.88 -14.67
N VAL A 62 -1.21 -8.74 -14.82
CA VAL A 62 -1.21 -7.67 -13.82
C VAL A 62 -2.58 -7.01 -13.71
N LEU A 63 -3.22 -6.70 -14.83
CA LEU A 63 -4.58 -6.12 -14.82
C LEU A 63 -5.60 -7.09 -14.20
N ALA A 64 -5.47 -8.38 -14.48
CA ALA A 64 -6.31 -9.40 -13.83
C ALA A 64 -6.09 -9.44 -12.31
N GLY A 65 -4.84 -9.31 -11.83
CA GLY A 65 -4.52 -9.20 -10.40
C GLY A 65 -5.14 -7.95 -9.76
N MET A 66 -5.13 -6.81 -10.46
CA MET A 66 -5.81 -5.59 -10.04
C MET A 66 -7.33 -5.79 -9.92
N CYS A 67 -7.95 -6.41 -10.94
CA CYS A 67 -9.39 -6.71 -10.92
C CYS A 67 -9.76 -7.69 -9.79
N ALA A 68 -8.93 -8.70 -9.54
CA ALA A 68 -9.14 -9.64 -8.44
C ALA A 68 -9.09 -8.93 -7.08
N GLY A 69 -8.13 -8.01 -6.87
CA GLY A 69 -8.10 -7.15 -5.70
C GLY A 69 -9.34 -6.28 -5.58
N ALA A 70 -9.81 -5.66 -6.67
CA ALA A 70 -11.05 -4.88 -6.70
C ALA A 70 -12.27 -5.69 -6.25
N ILE A 71 -12.38 -6.95 -6.71
CA ILE A 71 -13.45 -7.87 -6.31
C ILE A 71 -13.36 -8.19 -4.81
N ALA A 72 -12.17 -8.44 -4.27
CA ALA A 72 -11.98 -8.64 -2.83
C ALA A 72 -12.43 -7.41 -2.02
N GLY A 73 -12.06 -6.20 -2.47
CA GLY A 73 -12.51 -4.95 -1.87
C GLY A 73 -14.03 -4.76 -1.96
N ALA A 74 -14.65 -5.18 -3.07
CA ALA A 74 -16.11 -5.16 -3.23
C ALA A 74 -16.81 -6.09 -2.22
N VAL A 75 -16.26 -7.29 -2.00
CA VAL A 75 -16.79 -8.23 -0.99
C VAL A 75 -16.75 -7.60 0.41
N THR A 76 -15.61 -7.06 0.82
CA THR A 76 -15.47 -6.35 2.11
C THR A 76 -16.41 -5.14 2.17
N GLY A 77 -16.54 -4.40 1.07
CA GLY A 77 -17.46 -3.28 0.96
C GLY A 77 -18.92 -3.68 1.15
N ILE A 78 -19.36 -4.78 0.54
CA ILE A 78 -20.73 -5.32 0.73
C ILE A 78 -20.95 -5.71 2.20
N LEU A 79 -20.00 -6.44 2.81
CA LEU A 79 -20.10 -6.83 4.21
C LEU A 79 -20.23 -5.62 5.15
N THR A 80 -19.51 -4.54 4.82
CA THR A 80 -19.50 -3.33 5.67
C THR A 80 -20.68 -2.41 5.41
N THR A 81 -21.13 -2.26 4.15
CA THR A 81 -22.15 -1.26 3.80
C THR A 81 -23.56 -1.81 3.71
N VAL A 82 -23.74 -3.08 3.31
CA VAL A 82 -25.07 -3.72 3.17
C VAL A 82 -25.41 -4.50 4.41
N PHE A 83 -24.46 -5.28 4.95
CA PHE A 83 -24.68 -6.09 6.16
C PHE A 83 -24.30 -5.37 7.46
N GLU A 84 -23.80 -4.13 7.37
CA GLU A 84 -23.42 -3.29 8.51
C GLU A 84 -22.42 -3.96 9.48
N ILE A 85 -21.62 -4.91 8.99
CA ILE A 85 -20.58 -5.57 9.78
C ILE A 85 -19.46 -4.54 10.04
N PRO A 86 -18.94 -4.43 11.27
CA PRO A 86 -17.81 -3.56 11.58
C PRO A 86 -16.65 -3.79 10.60
N ALA A 87 -16.06 -2.71 10.05
CA ALA A 87 -15.10 -2.77 8.96
C ALA A 87 -13.89 -3.65 9.27
N ILE A 88 -13.36 -3.59 10.49
CA ILE A 88 -12.27 -4.46 10.96
C ILE A 88 -12.65 -5.92 10.84
N LEU A 89 -13.85 -6.28 11.31
CA LEU A 89 -14.31 -7.67 11.29
C LEU A 89 -14.56 -8.15 9.86
N ALA A 90 -15.21 -7.33 9.02
CA ALA A 90 -15.43 -7.62 7.61
C ALA A 90 -14.09 -7.85 6.87
N GLY A 91 -13.08 -7.00 7.13
CA GLY A 91 -11.74 -7.13 6.56
C GLY A 91 -11.05 -8.43 6.99
N ILE A 92 -11.11 -8.79 8.27
CA ILE A 92 -10.53 -10.05 8.79
C ILE A 92 -11.22 -11.26 8.16
N LEU A 93 -12.56 -11.27 8.06
CA LEU A 93 -13.31 -12.36 7.45
C LEU A 93 -12.91 -12.55 5.98
N THR A 94 -12.82 -11.47 5.22
CA THR A 94 -12.39 -11.50 3.82
C THR A 94 -10.94 -11.98 3.71
N GLN A 95 -10.03 -11.48 4.55
CA GLN A 95 -8.62 -11.88 4.56
C GLN A 95 -8.45 -13.40 4.79
N ILE A 96 -9.14 -13.96 5.79
CA ILE A 96 -9.09 -15.40 6.09
C ILE A 96 -9.68 -16.21 4.93
N SER A 97 -10.77 -15.74 4.33
CA SER A 97 -11.37 -16.38 3.16
C SER A 97 -10.43 -16.37 1.96
N LEU A 98 -9.76 -15.24 1.73
CA LEU A 98 -8.78 -15.09 0.64
C LEU A 98 -7.58 -16.01 0.79
N TRP A 99 -7.14 -16.35 2.00
CA TRP A 99 -6.08 -17.35 2.20
C TRP A 99 -6.42 -18.68 1.56
N SER A 100 -7.64 -19.19 1.79
CA SER A 100 -8.11 -20.45 1.22
C SER A 100 -8.36 -20.36 -0.29
N ILE A 101 -8.86 -19.21 -0.77
CA ILE A 101 -9.07 -18.94 -2.20
C ILE A 101 -7.74 -18.91 -2.93
N ASN A 102 -6.73 -18.21 -2.39
CA ASN A 102 -5.39 -18.13 -2.97
C ASN A 102 -4.74 -19.51 -3.07
N LEU A 103 -4.86 -20.33 -2.03
CA LEU A 103 -4.38 -21.72 -2.05
C LEU A 103 -5.06 -22.55 -3.14
N ARG A 104 -6.37 -22.39 -3.29
CA ARG A 104 -7.14 -23.12 -4.32
C ARG A 104 -6.81 -22.65 -5.73
N ILE A 105 -6.58 -21.34 -5.95
CA ILE A 105 -6.17 -20.79 -7.26
C ILE A 105 -4.78 -21.32 -7.65
N MET A 106 -3.82 -21.30 -6.72
CA MET A 106 -2.44 -21.74 -7.00
C MET A 106 -2.26 -23.25 -6.98
N GLY A 107 -3.12 -24.00 -6.25
CA GLY A 107 -2.98 -25.45 -6.03
C GLY A 107 -1.78 -25.85 -5.16
N LYS A 108 -0.91 -24.92 -4.78
CA LYS A 108 0.28 -25.07 -3.94
C LYS A 108 0.61 -23.77 -3.22
N SER A 109 1.43 -23.82 -2.17
CA SER A 109 1.75 -22.63 -1.37
C SER A 109 2.62 -21.60 -2.09
N ASN A 110 3.46 -22.04 -3.04
CA ASN A 110 4.36 -21.17 -3.81
C ASN A 110 4.38 -21.55 -5.28
N THR A 111 4.33 -20.56 -6.18
CA THR A 111 4.39 -20.74 -7.63
C THR A 111 5.51 -19.89 -8.21
N PRO A 112 6.64 -20.52 -8.66
CA PRO A 112 7.72 -19.80 -9.32
C PRO A 112 7.37 -19.46 -10.79
N ILE A 113 7.79 -18.25 -11.23
CA ILE A 113 7.59 -17.75 -12.61
C ILE A 113 8.92 -17.76 -13.40
N LEU A 114 9.93 -18.49 -12.93
CA LEU A 114 11.32 -18.42 -13.42
C LEU A 114 11.46 -18.70 -14.91
N ALA A 115 10.62 -19.57 -15.49
CA ALA A 115 10.68 -20.02 -16.89
C ALA A 115 9.89 -19.12 -17.86
N LYS A 116 9.16 -18.11 -17.38
CA LYS A 116 8.27 -17.29 -18.19
C LYS A 116 8.74 -15.83 -18.24
N GLY A 117 8.40 -15.16 -19.35
CA GLY A 117 8.63 -13.72 -19.48
C GLY A 117 7.81 -12.93 -18.46
N THR A 118 8.40 -11.89 -17.90
CA THR A 118 7.71 -10.90 -17.06
C THR A 118 7.80 -9.54 -17.74
N ILE A 119 6.98 -8.56 -17.34
CA ILE A 119 7.07 -7.21 -17.87
C ILE A 119 8.52 -6.68 -17.71
N PHE A 120 9.11 -6.93 -16.53
CA PHE A 120 10.47 -6.47 -16.23
C PHE A 120 11.53 -7.16 -17.10
N SER A 121 11.38 -8.46 -17.39
CA SER A 121 12.31 -9.16 -18.29
C SER A 121 12.15 -8.73 -19.74
N SER A 122 10.92 -8.52 -20.21
CA SER A 122 10.66 -8.09 -21.59
C SER A 122 11.24 -6.68 -21.84
N VAL A 123 11.03 -5.74 -20.94
CA VAL A 123 11.59 -4.39 -21.04
C VAL A 123 13.13 -4.43 -20.90
N SER A 124 13.67 -5.28 -20.02
CA SER A 124 15.13 -5.47 -19.88
C SER A 124 15.77 -5.98 -21.19
N HIS A 125 15.14 -6.93 -21.87
CA HIS A 125 15.60 -7.41 -23.18
C HIS A 125 15.53 -6.33 -24.26
N MET A 126 14.51 -5.47 -24.25
CA MET A 126 14.39 -4.37 -25.22
C MET A 126 15.38 -3.24 -24.99
N THR A 127 15.69 -2.94 -23.72
CA THR A 127 16.53 -1.77 -23.35
C THR A 127 18.00 -2.14 -23.10
N GLY A 128 18.31 -3.44 -22.94
CA GLY A 128 19.66 -3.90 -22.56
C GLY A 128 20.07 -3.55 -21.11
N LEU A 129 19.17 -3.00 -20.31
CA LEU A 129 19.44 -2.60 -18.93
C LEU A 129 19.27 -3.77 -17.94
N PRO A 130 20.00 -3.75 -16.80
CA PRO A 130 19.79 -4.73 -15.74
C PRO A 130 18.35 -4.74 -15.25
N GLN A 131 17.81 -5.91 -14.96
CA GLN A 131 16.40 -6.07 -14.53
C GLN A 131 16.06 -5.24 -13.28
N SER A 132 17.01 -5.05 -12.34
CA SER A 132 16.84 -4.19 -11.16
C SER A 132 16.61 -2.73 -11.52
N THR A 133 17.36 -2.21 -12.49
CA THR A 133 17.22 -0.82 -12.97
C THR A 133 15.89 -0.63 -13.69
N VAL A 134 15.49 -1.59 -14.54
CA VAL A 134 14.19 -1.58 -15.22
C VAL A 134 13.04 -1.58 -14.21
N ALA A 135 13.15 -2.38 -13.15
CA ALA A 135 12.13 -2.43 -12.11
C ALA A 135 11.99 -1.10 -11.34
N ILE A 136 13.08 -0.39 -11.12
CA ILE A 136 13.06 0.96 -10.52
C ILE A 136 12.38 1.96 -11.47
N ILE A 137 12.81 2.02 -12.72
CA ILE A 137 12.29 2.99 -13.70
C ILE A 137 10.80 2.76 -13.94
N LEU A 138 10.42 1.52 -14.22
CA LEU A 138 9.03 1.15 -14.48
C LEU A 138 8.16 1.34 -13.22
N GLY A 139 8.69 1.02 -12.05
CA GLY A 139 8.03 1.26 -10.77
C GLY A 139 7.77 2.74 -10.53
N ILE A 140 8.75 3.61 -10.76
CA ILE A 140 8.61 5.08 -10.62
C ILE A 140 7.58 5.60 -11.61
N VAL A 141 7.64 5.19 -12.88
CA VAL A 141 6.68 5.62 -13.91
C VAL A 141 5.25 5.23 -13.51
N LEU A 142 5.06 3.98 -13.06
CA LEU A 142 3.75 3.51 -12.60
C LEU A 142 3.30 4.25 -11.34
N ALA A 143 4.17 4.45 -10.35
CA ALA A 143 3.83 5.18 -9.13
C ALA A 143 3.42 6.63 -9.43
N VAL A 144 4.16 7.33 -10.29
CA VAL A 144 3.82 8.69 -10.72
C VAL A 144 2.50 8.71 -11.47
N ALA A 145 2.27 7.78 -12.39
CA ALA A 145 1.01 7.66 -13.14
C ALA A 145 -0.18 7.43 -12.18
N ILE A 146 -0.04 6.53 -11.20
CA ILE A 146 -1.08 6.24 -10.22
C ILE A 146 -1.33 7.46 -9.32
N VAL A 147 -0.28 8.14 -8.85
CA VAL A 147 -0.43 9.38 -8.07
C VAL A 147 -1.16 10.45 -8.88
N ALA A 148 -0.85 10.62 -10.17
CA ALA A 148 -1.53 11.57 -11.05
C ALA A 148 -3.02 11.19 -11.25
N ILE A 149 -3.32 9.91 -11.48
CA ILE A 149 -4.70 9.40 -11.61
C ILE A 149 -5.47 9.61 -10.31
N LEU A 150 -4.89 9.29 -9.15
CA LEU A 150 -5.52 9.50 -7.85
C LEU A 150 -5.73 10.99 -7.55
N TYR A 151 -4.75 11.83 -7.87
CA TYR A 151 -4.89 13.28 -7.71
C TYR A 151 -6.07 13.82 -8.54
N TRP A 152 -6.18 13.40 -9.81
CA TRP A 152 -7.30 13.76 -10.67
C TRP A 152 -8.63 13.21 -10.12
N PHE A 153 -8.68 11.92 -9.74
CA PHE A 153 -9.89 11.28 -9.19
C PHE A 153 -10.38 11.97 -7.93
N PHE A 154 -9.50 12.27 -6.98
CA PHE A 154 -9.87 12.96 -5.74
C PHE A 154 -10.18 14.45 -5.93
N GLY A 155 -9.92 15.01 -7.10
CA GLY A 155 -10.41 16.32 -7.54
C GLY A 155 -11.84 16.31 -8.08
N THR A 156 -12.40 15.14 -8.42
CA THR A 156 -13.78 14.99 -8.89
C THR A 156 -14.79 15.09 -7.73
N GLU A 157 -16.08 15.24 -8.08
CA GLU A 157 -17.18 15.27 -7.10
C GLU A 157 -17.21 14.01 -6.23
N ILE A 158 -17.04 12.83 -6.84
CA ILE A 158 -17.01 11.55 -6.12
C ILE A 158 -15.80 11.49 -5.16
N GLY A 159 -14.63 11.88 -5.63
CA GLY A 159 -13.42 11.89 -4.80
C GLY A 159 -13.48 12.91 -3.67
N SER A 160 -14.09 14.09 -3.90
CA SER A 160 -14.32 15.08 -2.85
C SER A 160 -15.32 14.60 -1.80
N ALA A 161 -16.42 13.96 -2.23
CA ALA A 161 -17.41 13.35 -1.36
C ALA A 161 -16.78 12.23 -0.48
N LEU A 162 -15.87 11.43 -1.06
CA LEU A 162 -15.15 10.38 -0.35
C LEU A 162 -14.26 10.96 0.77
N ARG A 163 -13.46 12.00 0.47
CA ARG A 163 -12.64 12.69 1.47
C ARG A 163 -13.49 13.33 2.57
N ALA A 164 -14.63 13.91 2.21
CA ALA A 164 -15.55 14.52 3.14
C ALA A 164 -16.24 13.48 4.02
N THR A 165 -16.57 12.28 3.48
CA THR A 165 -17.12 11.14 4.24
C THR A 165 -16.16 10.68 5.34
N GLY A 166 -14.85 10.60 5.06
CA GLY A 166 -13.85 10.24 6.07
C GLY A 166 -13.69 11.29 7.17
N ASN A 167 -13.91 12.57 6.88
CA ASN A 167 -13.84 13.62 7.90
C ASN A 167 -15.07 13.63 8.83
N ASN A 168 -16.27 13.53 8.26
CA ASN A 168 -17.52 13.49 9.04
C ASN A 168 -18.65 12.86 8.21
N GLU A 169 -18.88 11.57 8.44
CA GLU A 169 -19.90 10.79 7.76
C GLU A 169 -21.31 11.35 7.96
N TYR A 170 -21.64 11.78 9.20
CA TYR A 170 -22.98 12.26 9.53
C TYR A 170 -23.30 13.58 8.82
N MET A 171 -22.33 14.47 8.73
CA MET A 171 -22.50 15.74 8.01
C MET A 171 -22.74 15.50 6.51
N ILE A 172 -21.99 14.62 5.90
CA ILE A 172 -22.11 14.31 4.46
C ILE A 172 -23.43 13.60 4.15
N ARG A 173 -23.89 12.73 5.03
CA ARG A 173 -25.20 12.08 4.92
C ARG A 173 -26.34 13.10 5.04
N ALA A 174 -26.21 14.10 5.92
CA ALA A 174 -27.18 15.21 6.02
C ALA A 174 -27.22 16.09 4.77
N LEU A 175 -26.14 16.18 4.01
CA LEU A 175 -26.08 16.86 2.70
C LEU A 175 -26.63 15.99 1.54
N GLY A 176 -27.19 14.80 1.83
CA GLY A 176 -27.83 13.93 0.83
C GLY A 176 -26.89 13.00 0.08
N VAL A 177 -25.60 12.92 0.45
CA VAL A 177 -24.67 11.98 -0.19
C VAL A 177 -24.81 10.59 0.43
N ASN A 178 -24.86 9.56 -0.43
CA ASN A 178 -24.88 8.17 0.02
C ASN A 178 -23.49 7.72 0.47
N THR A 179 -23.26 7.73 1.79
CA THR A 179 -21.97 7.35 2.40
C THR A 179 -21.63 5.88 2.20
N ASN A 180 -22.60 5.00 2.02
CA ASN A 180 -22.35 3.58 1.74
C ASN A 180 -21.71 3.41 0.36
N SER A 181 -22.15 4.17 -0.65
CA SER A 181 -21.55 4.15 -1.98
C SER A 181 -20.11 4.70 -1.96
N THR A 182 -19.85 5.76 -1.21
CA THR A 182 -18.49 6.32 -1.09
C THR A 182 -17.54 5.35 -0.39
N LYS A 183 -17.98 4.67 0.67
CA LYS A 183 -17.21 3.62 1.34
C LYS A 183 -16.91 2.43 0.41
N MET A 184 -17.92 1.99 -0.34
CA MET A 184 -17.77 0.90 -1.31
C MET A 184 -16.72 1.24 -2.37
N ILE A 185 -16.81 2.41 -3.00
CA ILE A 185 -15.85 2.86 -4.03
C ILE A 185 -14.44 2.94 -3.46
N ALA A 186 -14.28 3.46 -2.25
CA ALA A 186 -12.97 3.56 -1.60
C ALA A 186 -12.34 2.19 -1.34
N LEU A 187 -13.10 1.22 -0.82
CA LEU A 187 -12.62 -0.14 -0.56
C LEU A 187 -12.25 -0.87 -1.85
N VAL A 188 -13.06 -0.72 -2.91
CA VAL A 188 -12.78 -1.30 -4.23
C VAL A 188 -11.51 -0.69 -4.83
N LEU A 189 -11.38 0.63 -4.82
CA LEU A 189 -10.22 1.33 -5.38
C LEU A 189 -8.93 1.01 -4.61
N SER A 190 -9.00 1.01 -3.27
CA SER A 190 -7.88 0.63 -2.40
C SER A 190 -7.38 -0.77 -2.70
N ASN A 191 -8.28 -1.76 -2.65
CA ASN A 191 -7.91 -3.16 -2.87
C ASN A 191 -7.52 -3.46 -4.31
N ALA A 192 -8.00 -2.69 -5.30
CA ALA A 192 -7.51 -2.73 -6.68
C ALA A 192 -6.03 -2.34 -6.76
N LEU A 193 -5.62 -1.25 -6.11
CA LEU A 193 -4.21 -0.82 -6.06
C LEU A 193 -3.33 -1.82 -5.29
N ILE A 194 -3.86 -2.40 -4.22
CA ILE A 194 -3.17 -3.40 -3.43
C ILE A 194 -2.94 -4.67 -4.26
N GLY A 195 -3.96 -5.16 -4.97
CA GLY A 195 -3.83 -6.31 -5.89
C GLY A 195 -2.88 -6.02 -7.06
N LEU A 196 -2.91 -4.80 -7.61
CA LEU A 196 -1.97 -4.33 -8.62
C LEU A 196 -0.52 -4.42 -8.13
N SER A 197 -0.25 -3.90 -6.93
CA SER A 197 1.08 -3.96 -6.31
C SER A 197 1.53 -5.40 -6.08
N GLY A 198 0.64 -6.28 -5.56
CA GLY A 198 0.92 -7.69 -5.37
C GLY A 198 1.31 -8.40 -6.67
N ALA A 199 0.59 -8.13 -7.77
CA ALA A 199 0.89 -8.67 -9.10
C ALA A 199 2.25 -8.18 -9.64
N LEU A 200 2.57 -6.90 -9.48
CA LEU A 200 3.86 -6.33 -9.90
C LEU A 200 5.03 -6.91 -9.09
N ILE A 201 4.86 -7.06 -7.79
CA ILE A 201 5.89 -7.64 -6.91
C ILE A 201 6.11 -9.12 -7.24
N CYS A 202 5.05 -9.88 -7.49
CA CYS A 202 5.14 -11.25 -7.96
C CYS A 202 6.00 -11.37 -9.22
N GLN A 203 5.80 -10.51 -10.23
CA GLN A 203 6.63 -10.49 -11.43
C GLN A 203 8.06 -10.03 -11.19
N SER A 204 8.27 -9.06 -10.30
CA SER A 204 9.59 -8.56 -9.94
C SER A 204 10.43 -9.62 -9.20
N GLN A 205 9.80 -10.34 -8.26
CA GLN A 205 10.45 -11.41 -7.47
C GLN A 205 10.48 -12.75 -8.21
N LYS A 206 9.71 -12.90 -9.30
CA LYS A 206 9.55 -14.14 -10.10
C LYS A 206 8.95 -15.32 -9.33
N TYR A 207 8.19 -15.06 -8.31
CA TYR A 207 7.37 -16.06 -7.62
C TYR A 207 6.17 -15.41 -6.93
N ALA A 208 5.13 -16.20 -6.70
CA ALA A 208 4.03 -15.85 -5.80
C ALA A 208 3.99 -16.84 -4.63
N ASP A 209 3.71 -16.33 -3.46
CA ASP A 209 3.52 -17.09 -2.23
C ASP A 209 2.21 -16.66 -1.56
N ILE A 210 1.49 -17.61 -0.97
CA ILE A 210 0.22 -17.32 -0.29
C ILE A 210 0.42 -16.34 0.86
N GLY A 211 1.56 -16.44 1.55
CA GLY A 211 1.92 -15.61 2.70
C GLY A 211 2.55 -14.27 2.33
N MET A 212 2.73 -13.93 1.04
CA MET A 212 3.44 -12.72 0.63
C MET A 212 2.81 -11.41 1.09
N GLY A 213 1.51 -11.42 1.38
CA GLY A 213 0.78 -10.28 1.91
C GLY A 213 0.78 -10.18 3.44
N THR A 214 1.29 -11.18 4.15
CA THR A 214 1.22 -11.20 5.62
C THR A 214 1.99 -10.05 6.25
N GLY A 215 1.28 -9.14 6.94
CA GLY A 215 1.84 -7.92 7.53
C GLY A 215 1.99 -6.76 6.57
N ALA A 216 1.42 -6.83 5.36
CA ALA A 216 1.46 -5.75 4.38
C ALA A 216 0.82 -4.46 4.92
N ILE A 217 -0.28 -4.59 5.66
CA ILE A 217 -0.95 -3.46 6.31
C ILE A 217 -0.02 -2.72 7.28
N VAL A 218 0.76 -3.46 8.07
CA VAL A 218 1.70 -2.89 9.04
C VAL A 218 2.81 -2.11 8.32
N ILE A 219 3.34 -2.66 7.23
CA ILE A 219 4.32 -1.99 6.37
C ILE A 219 3.69 -0.74 5.74
N GLY A 220 2.44 -0.83 5.27
CA GLY A 220 1.71 0.29 4.68
C GLY A 220 1.55 1.45 5.65
N LEU A 221 1.09 1.18 6.87
CA LEU A 221 0.93 2.20 7.92
C LEU A 221 2.27 2.83 8.32
N ALA A 222 3.33 2.01 8.48
CA ALA A 222 4.66 2.54 8.74
C ALA A 222 5.14 3.49 7.65
N ALA A 223 5.00 3.07 6.39
CA ALA A 223 5.39 3.88 5.24
C ALA A 223 4.62 5.21 5.18
N ILE A 224 3.32 5.20 5.45
CA ILE A 224 2.49 6.41 5.50
C ILE A 224 3.01 7.37 6.58
N VAL A 225 3.24 6.86 7.79
CA VAL A 225 3.71 7.71 8.92
C VAL A 225 5.12 8.27 8.66
N ILE A 226 6.04 7.44 8.17
CA ILE A 226 7.39 7.88 7.77
C ILE A 226 7.28 8.97 6.68
N GLY A 227 6.44 8.73 5.67
CA GLY A 227 6.19 9.68 4.60
C GLY A 227 5.61 11.01 5.11
N GLU A 228 4.65 10.97 6.04
CA GLU A 228 4.08 12.20 6.64
C GLU A 228 5.10 12.99 7.46
N VAL A 229 5.93 12.30 8.25
CA VAL A 229 7.00 12.96 9.02
C VAL A 229 7.98 13.66 8.09
N LEU A 230 8.43 12.97 7.04
CA LEU A 230 9.34 13.54 6.04
C LEU A 230 8.68 14.64 5.20
N GLY A 231 7.39 14.46 4.85
CA GLY A 231 6.62 15.46 4.11
C GLY A 231 6.45 16.78 4.85
N ARG A 232 6.39 16.75 6.20
CA ARG A 232 6.35 17.96 7.04
C ARG A 232 7.66 18.78 7.01
N LEU A 233 8.78 18.14 6.65
CA LEU A 233 10.08 18.80 6.52
C LEU A 233 10.26 19.54 5.19
N LEU A 234 9.40 19.27 4.19
CA LEU A 234 9.45 19.94 2.88
C LEU A 234 8.86 21.35 2.95
N PRO A 235 9.44 22.33 2.22
CA PRO A 235 8.89 23.67 2.11
C PRO A 235 7.49 23.62 1.48
N GLY A 236 6.48 24.13 2.19
CA GLY A 236 5.06 24.03 1.82
C GLY A 236 4.28 22.94 2.56
N GLY A 237 4.95 22.03 3.27
CA GLY A 237 4.36 21.01 4.12
C GLY A 237 3.36 20.09 3.41
N LEU A 238 2.54 19.38 4.19
CA LEU A 238 1.49 18.47 3.71
C LEU A 238 0.18 19.18 3.32
N THR A 239 0.23 20.48 2.99
CA THR A 239 -0.97 21.27 2.64
C THR A 239 -1.56 20.82 1.29
N GLN A 240 -0.71 20.45 0.34
CA GLN A 240 -1.14 19.97 -0.96
C GLN A 240 -1.41 18.46 -0.94
N PHE A 241 -2.55 18.04 -1.48
CA PHE A 241 -2.94 16.63 -1.54
C PHE A 241 -1.97 15.77 -2.36
N SER A 242 -1.42 16.32 -3.45
CA SER A 242 -0.40 15.64 -4.27
C SER A 242 0.87 15.33 -3.49
N VAL A 243 1.31 16.26 -2.63
CA VAL A 243 2.48 16.05 -1.76
C VAL A 243 2.23 14.94 -0.75
N ARG A 244 1.01 14.85 -0.20
CA ARG A 244 0.64 13.77 0.73
C ARG A 244 0.68 12.38 0.05
N LEU A 245 0.20 12.26 -1.18
CA LEU A 245 0.28 11.01 -1.95
C LEU A 245 1.73 10.65 -2.29
N ALA A 246 2.51 11.62 -2.77
CA ALA A 246 3.91 11.40 -3.10
C ALA A 246 4.74 11.04 -1.86
N SER A 247 4.48 11.68 -0.71
CA SER A 247 5.15 11.38 0.56
C SER A 247 4.88 9.96 1.05
N ALA A 248 3.68 9.40 0.83
CA ALA A 248 3.37 8.02 1.17
C ALA A 248 4.22 7.03 0.36
N VAL A 249 4.38 7.25 -0.96
CA VAL A 249 5.26 6.44 -1.80
C VAL A 249 6.73 6.60 -1.38
N PHE A 250 7.17 7.83 -1.10
CA PHE A 250 8.54 8.07 -0.63
C PHE A 250 8.81 7.41 0.72
N GLY A 251 7.85 7.43 1.63
CA GLY A 251 7.91 6.74 2.92
C GLY A 251 8.10 5.23 2.77
N SER A 252 7.46 4.62 1.77
CA SER A 252 7.68 3.21 1.43
C SER A 252 9.13 2.94 1.00
N VAL A 253 9.70 3.79 0.16
CA VAL A 253 11.10 3.65 -0.26
C VAL A 253 12.04 3.75 0.94
N VAL A 254 11.82 4.73 1.82
CA VAL A 254 12.62 4.90 3.04
C VAL A 254 12.50 3.69 3.97
N TYR A 255 11.29 3.16 4.16
CA TYR A 255 11.07 1.96 4.96
C TYR A 255 11.89 0.76 4.43
N PHE A 256 11.83 0.50 3.11
CA PHE A 256 12.60 -0.60 2.50
C PHE A 256 14.11 -0.36 2.51
N LEU A 257 14.56 0.89 2.43
CA LEU A 257 15.98 1.23 2.61
C LEU A 257 16.46 0.93 4.04
N ILE A 258 15.70 1.33 5.06
CA ILE A 258 16.03 1.01 6.45
C ILE A 258 16.11 -0.51 6.63
N ARG A 259 15.11 -1.24 6.12
CA ARG A 259 15.10 -2.70 6.14
C ARG A 259 16.33 -3.33 5.49
N ALA A 260 16.74 -2.83 4.32
CA ALA A 260 17.91 -3.34 3.61
C ALA A 260 19.23 -3.06 4.35
N ILE A 261 19.36 -1.88 4.95
CA ILE A 261 20.54 -1.52 5.77
C ILE A 261 20.66 -2.45 6.97
N VAL A 262 19.57 -2.68 7.69
CA VAL A 262 19.57 -3.54 8.89
C VAL A 262 19.90 -4.99 8.55
N LEU A 263 19.38 -5.51 7.43
CA LEU A 263 19.77 -6.84 6.92
C LEU A 263 21.27 -6.94 6.64
N GLN A 264 21.86 -5.89 6.08
CA GLN A 264 23.30 -5.86 5.79
C GLN A 264 24.18 -5.72 7.04
N LEU A 265 23.63 -5.24 8.15
CA LEU A 265 24.31 -5.21 9.44
C LEU A 265 24.37 -6.59 10.13
N GLY A 266 23.85 -7.65 9.46
CA GLY A 266 23.95 -9.03 9.95
C GLY A 266 22.73 -9.52 10.72
N MET A 267 21.60 -8.83 10.65
CA MET A 267 20.34 -9.29 11.26
C MET A 267 19.77 -10.48 10.49
N ASP A 268 19.27 -11.47 11.22
CA ASP A 268 18.69 -12.68 10.63
C ASP A 268 17.37 -12.35 9.89
N ALA A 269 17.14 -13.00 8.75
CA ALA A 269 15.91 -12.79 7.98
C ALA A 269 14.63 -13.17 8.75
N ASN A 270 14.75 -14.06 9.73
CA ASN A 270 13.66 -14.47 10.60
C ASN A 270 13.20 -13.34 11.54
N ASP A 271 14.08 -12.41 11.90
CA ASP A 271 13.79 -11.28 12.80
C ASP A 271 13.18 -10.07 12.08
N MET A 272 12.97 -10.17 10.75
CA MET A 272 12.41 -9.08 9.95
C MET A 272 11.02 -8.64 10.39
N LYS A 273 10.19 -9.56 10.91
CA LYS A 273 8.85 -9.21 11.42
C LYS A 273 8.95 -8.37 12.70
N LEU A 274 9.88 -8.74 13.59
CA LEU A 274 10.16 -7.99 14.81
C LEU A 274 10.71 -6.59 14.47
N LEU A 275 11.68 -6.52 13.55
CA LEU A 275 12.21 -5.24 13.07
C LEU A 275 11.11 -4.35 12.50
N SER A 276 10.23 -4.91 11.65
CA SER A 276 9.10 -4.18 11.08
C SER A 276 8.21 -3.60 12.19
N ALA A 277 7.87 -4.38 13.20
CA ALA A 277 7.07 -3.93 14.33
C ALA A 277 7.76 -2.80 15.13
N VAL A 278 9.07 -2.91 15.36
CA VAL A 278 9.86 -1.87 16.03
C VAL A 278 9.90 -0.58 15.22
N ILE A 279 10.16 -0.66 13.90
CA ILE A 279 10.16 0.52 13.01
C ILE A 279 8.80 1.23 13.06
N VAL A 280 7.70 0.47 12.99
CA VAL A 280 6.34 1.02 13.08
C VAL A 280 6.10 1.68 14.43
N ALA A 281 6.46 1.01 15.53
CA ALA A 281 6.30 1.56 16.87
C ALA A 281 7.07 2.88 17.03
N VAL A 282 8.32 2.93 16.59
CA VAL A 282 9.13 4.16 16.63
C VAL A 282 8.51 5.24 15.74
N ALA A 283 8.11 4.91 14.51
CA ALA A 283 7.49 5.86 13.58
C ALA A 283 6.21 6.48 14.15
N LEU A 284 5.39 5.70 14.87
CA LEU A 284 4.17 6.19 15.51
C LEU A 284 4.45 6.98 16.80
N CYS A 285 5.47 6.61 17.57
CA CYS A 285 5.83 7.29 18.81
C CYS A 285 6.46 8.69 18.57
N VAL A 286 7.30 8.83 17.54
CA VAL A 286 8.03 10.07 17.25
C VAL A 286 7.10 11.29 17.12
N PRO A 287 6.04 11.31 16.30
CA PRO A 287 5.16 12.48 16.19
C PRO A 287 4.44 12.81 17.51
N VAL A 288 4.01 11.79 18.27
CA VAL A 288 3.32 11.98 19.56
C VAL A 288 4.24 12.60 20.61
N VAL A 289 5.47 12.09 20.70
CA VAL A 289 6.48 12.65 21.64
C VAL A 289 6.85 14.07 21.25
N TRP A 290 7.01 14.34 19.95
CA TRP A 290 7.33 15.68 19.45
C TRP A 290 6.22 16.68 19.74
N GLU A 291 4.95 16.34 19.54
CA GLU A 291 3.81 17.22 19.87
C GLU A 291 3.73 17.49 21.37
N ARG A 292 3.90 16.47 22.21
CA ARG A 292 3.94 16.64 23.67
C ARG A 292 5.09 17.55 24.13
N TYR A 293 6.26 17.40 23.52
CA TYR A 293 7.42 18.24 23.83
C TYR A 293 7.17 19.70 23.43
N LYS A 294 6.59 19.93 22.24
CA LYS A 294 6.25 21.28 21.74
C LYS A 294 5.20 21.96 22.62
N LEU A 295 4.18 21.23 23.05
CA LEU A 295 3.17 21.76 23.98
C LEU A 295 3.79 22.15 25.32
N ARG A 296 4.63 21.30 25.93
CA ARG A 296 5.33 21.63 27.19
C ARG A 296 6.21 22.86 27.03
N SER A 297 6.96 22.99 25.94
CA SER A 297 7.78 24.17 25.66
C SER A 297 6.96 25.46 25.46
N SER A 298 5.73 25.34 24.97
CA SER A 298 4.81 26.47 24.80
C SER A 298 4.24 26.93 26.15
N TYR A 299 3.89 26.01 27.04
CA TYR A 299 3.40 26.35 28.38
C TYR A 299 4.50 26.98 29.26
N SER A 300 5.73 26.46 29.24
CA SER A 300 6.84 27.04 30.00
C SER A 300 7.23 28.44 29.54
N ARG A 301 7.01 28.79 28.26
CA ARG A 301 7.23 30.17 27.76
C ARG A 301 6.10 31.15 28.12
N GLY A 302 4.87 30.64 28.31
CA GLY A 302 3.75 31.45 28.78
C GLY A 302 3.91 31.91 30.21
N ASP A 303 4.40 31.04 31.10
CA ASP A 303 4.65 31.34 32.50
C ASP A 303 5.81 32.36 32.70
N GLU A 304 6.78 32.42 31.78
CA GLU A 304 7.86 33.44 31.81
C GLU A 304 7.43 34.82 31.26
N ALA A 305 6.32 34.87 30.50
CA ALA A 305 5.82 36.13 29.94
C ALA A 305 4.81 36.84 30.87
N ASP A 306 4.24 36.13 31.85
CA ASP A 306 3.29 36.63 32.84
C ASP A 306 3.95 36.89 34.22
N ALA A 307 5.27 36.68 34.37
CA ALA A 307 6.06 36.97 35.55
C ALA A 307 6.95 38.21 35.35
#